data_e9f72031aa5d9f7ee13c6a01fbee1b0b
#
_entry.id   e9f72031aa5d9f7ee13c6a01fbee1b0b
#
_cell.length_a   1.000
_cell.length_b   1.000
_cell.length_c   1.000
_cell.angle_alpha   90.00
_cell.angle_beta   90.00
_cell.angle_gamma   90.00
#
_symmetry.space_group_name_H-M   'P 1'
#
loop_
_entity.id
_entity.type
_entity.pdbx_description
1 polymer ?
#
loop_
_entity_poly.entity_id
_entity_poly.type
_entity_poly.pdbx_seq_one_letter_code
_entity_poly.pdbx_strand_id
1 'polypeptide(L)'
;MKLKIPFFGAGAAVLLAGLLLAGCDQQSSDAKHIKVGVINGAEQDVAEVAKKVAKEKYGLDVELVGFSGSLLPNDATNHGELDANVFQHRPFLEQDNKAHDYKLVAVGNTFVFPMAGYSKKIKTVAELKDGA
;
A
#
# COMPACT_ATOMS: atom_id res chain seq x y z
N MET A 1 -66.17 -37.14 -0.68
CA MET A 1 -64.86 -37.45 -0.06
C MET A 1 -64.13 -36.15 0.10
N LYS A 2 -64.17 -35.55 1.33
CA LYS A 2 -63.58 -34.20 1.61
C LYS A 2 -62.20 -34.40 2.18
N LEU A 3 -61.17 -33.95 1.43
CA LEU A 3 -59.79 -33.98 1.83
C LEU A 3 -59.49 -32.78 2.73
N LYS A 4 -59.20 -33.01 4.00
CA LYS A 4 -58.76 -32.00 4.97
C LYS A 4 -57.24 -31.88 4.88
N ILE A 5 -56.73 -30.72 4.43
CA ILE A 5 -55.31 -30.36 4.43
C ILE A 5 -55.03 -29.71 5.80
N PRO A 6 -54.06 -30.20 6.60
CA PRO A 6 -53.70 -29.55 7.85
C PRO A 6 -52.77 -28.37 7.56
N PHE A 7 -53.12 -27.21 8.09
CA PHE A 7 -52.41 -25.96 8.09
C PHE A 7 -51.35 -26.00 9.23
N PHE A 8 -50.14 -26.53 8.91
CA PHE A 8 -49.03 -26.50 9.85
C PHE A 8 -47.77 -26.15 9.05
N GLY A 9 -47.12 -25.00 9.35
CA GLY A 9 -45.77 -24.76 8.92
C GLY A 9 -45.40 -23.39 8.38
N ALA A 10 -46.05 -22.29 8.76
CA ALA A 10 -45.64 -20.94 8.36
C ALA A 10 -44.69 -20.22 9.34
N GLY A 11 -44.21 -20.90 10.39
CA GLY A 11 -43.41 -20.30 11.46
C GLY A 11 -41.89 -20.55 11.39
N ALA A 12 -41.42 -21.49 10.57
CA ALA A 12 -39.99 -21.89 10.58
C ALA A 12 -39.11 -21.23 9.51
N ALA A 13 -39.70 -20.60 8.51
CA ALA A 13 -38.96 -20.01 7.39
C ALA A 13 -38.43 -18.57 7.65
N VAL A 14 -38.93 -17.88 8.66
CA VAL A 14 -38.56 -16.48 8.96
C VAL A 14 -37.28 -16.37 9.83
N LEU A 15 -36.93 -17.43 10.56
CA LEU A 15 -35.77 -17.44 11.47
C LEU A 15 -34.42 -17.74 10.77
N LEU A 16 -34.41 -18.26 9.55
CA LEU A 16 -33.18 -18.54 8.82
C LEU A 16 -32.68 -17.35 7.93
N ALA A 17 -33.52 -16.35 7.69
CA ALA A 17 -33.13 -15.18 6.88
C ALA A 17 -32.35 -14.09 7.67
N GLY A 18 -32.35 -14.18 9.01
CA GLY A 18 -31.69 -13.19 9.88
C GLY A 18 -30.22 -13.42 10.15
N LEU A 19 -29.62 -14.56 9.77
CA LEU A 19 -28.21 -14.88 10.09
C LEU A 19 -27.22 -14.63 8.99
N LEU A 20 -27.64 -14.14 7.81
CA LEU A 20 -26.72 -13.87 6.68
C LEU A 20 -26.24 -12.41 6.57
N LEU A 21 -26.60 -11.52 7.51
CA LEU A 21 -26.21 -10.11 7.50
C LEU A 21 -25.13 -9.74 8.53
N ALA A 22 -24.53 -10.71 9.20
CA ALA A 22 -23.47 -10.49 10.18
C ALA A 22 -22.05 -10.69 9.60
N GLY A 23 -21.84 -10.41 8.35
CA GLY A 23 -20.59 -10.61 7.63
C GLY A 23 -20.03 -9.37 6.93
N CYS A 24 -20.30 -8.16 7.45
CA CYS A 24 -19.42 -7.04 7.16
C CYS A 24 -18.34 -7.05 8.24
N ASP A 25 -17.22 -7.70 7.92
CA ASP A 25 -15.96 -7.44 8.60
C ASP A 25 -15.62 -5.97 8.31
N GLN A 26 -16.15 -5.10 9.17
CA GLN A 26 -15.77 -3.71 9.25
C GLN A 26 -14.36 -3.74 9.83
N GLN A 27 -13.37 -3.88 8.93
CA GLN A 27 -11.98 -3.62 9.26
C GLN A 27 -11.95 -2.20 9.80
N SER A 28 -12.15 -2.08 11.10
CA SER A 28 -11.90 -0.84 11.82
C SER A 28 -10.43 -0.54 11.59
N SER A 29 -10.14 0.38 10.68
CA SER A 29 -8.80 0.94 10.57
C SER A 29 -8.51 1.51 11.95
N ASP A 30 -7.68 0.81 12.73
CA ASP A 30 -7.17 1.38 13.96
C ASP A 30 -6.47 2.67 13.52
N ALA A 31 -7.01 3.83 13.93
CA ALA A 31 -6.49 5.14 13.53
C ALA A 31 -5.00 5.34 13.85
N LYS A 32 -4.38 4.35 14.51
CA LYS A 32 -2.95 4.30 14.87
C LYS A 32 -2.17 3.22 14.13
N HIS A 33 -2.76 2.50 13.19
CA HIS A 33 -2.07 1.50 12.37
C HIS A 33 -2.06 1.95 10.91
N ILE A 34 -0.89 1.89 10.26
CA ILE A 34 -0.72 2.18 8.83
C ILE A 34 0.21 1.17 8.16
N LYS A 35 -0.14 0.79 6.93
CA LYS A 35 0.69 -0.05 6.05
C LYS A 35 1.44 0.81 5.05
N VAL A 36 2.77 0.73 5.07
CA VAL A 36 3.64 1.55 4.23
C VAL A 36 4.51 0.67 3.33
N GLY A 37 4.37 0.84 2.02
CA GLY A 37 5.19 0.17 1.01
C GLY A 37 6.57 0.81 0.90
N VAL A 38 7.62 0.00 0.88
CA VAL A 38 9.02 0.42 0.72
C VAL A 38 9.76 -0.51 -0.24
N ILE A 39 10.84 -0.05 -0.86
CA ILE A 39 11.72 -0.94 -1.61
C ILE A 39 12.71 -1.59 -0.65
N ASN A 40 12.91 -2.91 -0.80
CA ASN A 40 13.86 -3.66 0.00
C ASN A 40 15.28 -3.11 -0.14
N GLY A 41 16.03 -3.03 0.95
CA GLY A 41 17.38 -2.50 1.01
C GLY A 41 17.45 -1.17 1.74
N ALA A 42 18.22 -0.22 1.23
CA ALA A 42 18.52 1.03 1.94
C ALA A 42 17.29 1.89 2.28
N GLU A 43 16.25 1.90 1.43
CA GLU A 43 14.99 2.58 1.73
C GLU A 43 14.28 1.92 2.91
N GLN A 44 14.25 0.59 2.96
CA GLN A 44 13.66 -0.15 4.06
C GLN A 44 14.41 0.08 5.37
N ASP A 45 15.74 0.11 5.35
CA ASP A 45 16.55 0.38 6.54
C ASP A 45 16.22 1.74 7.16
N VAL A 46 16.05 2.78 6.34
CA VAL A 46 15.64 4.12 6.80
C VAL A 46 14.20 4.08 7.33
N ALA A 47 13.30 3.37 6.67
CA ALA A 47 11.90 3.25 7.08
C ALA A 47 11.75 2.50 8.42
N GLU A 48 12.59 1.52 8.71
CA GLU A 48 12.59 0.84 10.02
C GLU A 48 12.94 1.80 11.17
N VAL A 49 13.88 2.72 10.95
CA VAL A 49 14.17 3.77 11.93
C VAL A 49 12.99 4.72 12.11
N ALA A 50 12.36 5.13 11.01
CA ALA A 50 11.17 5.98 11.05
C ALA A 50 10.00 5.31 11.76
N LYS A 51 9.74 4.03 11.51
CA LYS A 51 8.76 3.19 12.21
C LYS A 51 8.97 3.19 13.73
N LYS A 52 10.22 2.97 14.17
CA LYS A 52 10.57 3.02 15.60
C LYS A 52 10.24 4.38 16.22
N VAL A 53 10.64 5.48 15.57
CA VAL A 53 10.37 6.85 16.04
C VAL A 53 8.86 7.14 16.04
N ALA A 54 8.13 6.68 15.03
CA ALA A 54 6.67 6.83 14.95
C ALA A 54 5.98 6.15 16.14
N LYS A 55 6.41 4.94 16.51
CA LYS A 55 5.88 4.23 17.66
C LYS A 55 6.23 4.92 18.98
N GLU A 56 7.49 5.29 19.18
CA GLU A 56 7.98 5.88 20.43
C GLU A 56 7.41 7.27 20.72
N LYS A 57 7.32 8.12 19.68
CA LYS A 57 6.89 9.53 19.86
C LYS A 57 5.40 9.77 19.67
N TYR A 58 4.74 8.98 18.83
CA TYR A 58 3.36 9.24 18.42
C TYR A 58 2.41 8.08 18.71
N GLY A 59 2.93 6.93 19.15
CA GLY A 59 2.15 5.71 19.37
C GLY A 59 1.59 5.12 18.08
N LEU A 60 2.12 5.56 16.90
CA LEU A 60 1.71 5.06 15.60
C LEU A 60 2.34 3.69 15.33
N ASP A 61 1.53 2.75 14.94
CA ASP A 61 1.94 1.41 14.54
C ASP A 61 2.11 1.36 13.02
N VAL A 62 3.35 1.20 12.56
CA VAL A 62 3.69 1.18 11.13
C VAL A 62 4.05 -0.25 10.73
N GLU A 63 3.27 -0.83 9.82
CA GLU A 63 3.60 -2.07 9.13
C GLU A 63 4.36 -1.72 7.84
N LEU A 64 5.61 -2.19 7.70
CA LEU A 64 6.38 -2.01 6.47
C LEU A 64 6.18 -3.22 5.55
N VAL A 65 5.79 -2.96 4.31
CA VAL A 65 5.62 -3.95 3.26
C VAL A 65 6.73 -3.76 2.23
N GLY A 66 7.66 -4.72 2.17
CA GLY A 66 8.83 -4.67 1.30
C GLY A 66 8.55 -5.14 -0.13
N PHE A 67 9.00 -4.36 -1.12
CA PHE A 67 8.91 -4.69 -2.54
C PHE A 67 10.30 -4.86 -3.15
N SER A 68 10.43 -5.78 -4.09
CA SER A 68 11.69 -6.00 -4.83
C SER A 68 11.86 -5.08 -6.03
N GLY A 69 10.87 -4.25 -6.35
CA GLY A 69 10.89 -3.33 -7.49
C GLY A 69 9.84 -2.23 -7.40
N SER A 70 9.99 -1.20 -8.22
CA SER A 70 9.21 0.04 -8.15
C SER A 70 7.86 0.03 -8.86
N LEU A 71 7.47 -1.05 -9.54
CA LEU A 71 6.24 -1.10 -10.34
C LEU A 71 4.98 -1.35 -9.52
N LEU A 72 5.09 -2.06 -8.40
CA LEU A 72 3.93 -2.51 -7.63
C LEU A 72 3.48 -1.58 -6.49
N PRO A 73 4.35 -0.79 -5.81
CA PRO A 73 3.90 -0.03 -4.64
C PRO A 73 2.82 1.00 -4.93
N ASN A 74 2.85 1.67 -6.10
CA ASN A 74 1.80 2.62 -6.48
C ASN A 74 0.48 1.93 -6.77
N ASP A 75 0.51 0.80 -7.46
CA ASP A 75 -0.68 -0.01 -7.73
C ASP A 75 -1.34 -0.47 -6.42
N ALA A 76 -0.57 -1.07 -5.52
CA ALA A 76 -1.05 -1.50 -4.20
C ALA A 76 -1.62 -0.34 -3.36
N THR A 77 -0.99 0.85 -3.42
CA THR A 77 -1.49 2.04 -2.73
C THR A 77 -2.79 2.54 -3.35
N ASN A 78 -2.88 2.56 -4.69
CA ASN A 78 -4.08 3.02 -5.40
C ASN A 78 -5.29 2.10 -5.15
N HIS A 79 -5.06 0.80 -4.95
CA HIS A 79 -6.11 -0.18 -4.64
C HIS A 79 -6.43 -0.30 -3.14
N GLY A 80 -5.75 0.46 -2.28
CA GLY A 80 -6.00 0.45 -0.84
C GLY A 80 -5.42 -0.75 -0.09
N GLU A 81 -4.51 -1.49 -0.72
CA GLU A 81 -3.74 -2.56 -0.07
C GLU A 81 -2.66 -1.99 0.86
N LEU A 82 -2.21 -0.76 0.56
CA LEU A 82 -1.30 0.07 1.34
C LEU A 82 -1.96 1.42 1.62
N ASP A 83 -1.68 1.99 2.79
CA ASP A 83 -2.11 3.35 3.14
C ASP A 83 -1.18 4.42 2.54
N ALA A 84 0.10 4.08 2.36
CA ALA A 84 1.11 4.95 1.76
C ALA A 84 2.26 4.12 1.19
N ASN A 85 3.13 4.78 0.41
CA ASN A 85 4.44 4.23 0.04
C ASN A 85 5.55 5.29 0.15
N VAL A 86 6.78 4.84 0.29
CA VAL A 86 7.98 5.69 0.40
C VAL A 86 9.11 5.07 -0.41
N PHE A 87 9.29 5.53 -1.67
CA PHE A 87 10.35 5.00 -2.52
C PHE A 87 10.69 5.90 -3.73
N GLN A 88 9.84 6.84 -4.12
CA GLN A 88 9.89 7.47 -5.42
C GLN A 88 10.13 8.98 -5.35
N HIS A 89 10.60 9.54 -6.45
CA HIS A 89 10.67 10.97 -6.67
C HIS A 89 9.40 11.48 -7.41
N ARG A 90 9.13 12.80 -7.31
CA ARG A 90 7.92 13.40 -7.91
C ARG A 90 7.72 13.10 -9.40
N PRO A 91 8.74 13.26 -10.27
CA PRO A 91 8.54 12.97 -11.69
C PRO A 91 8.08 11.54 -11.98
N PHE A 92 8.56 10.54 -11.21
CA PHE A 92 8.09 9.17 -11.34
C PHE A 92 6.63 9.03 -10.92
N LEU A 93 6.24 9.60 -9.78
CA LEU A 93 4.84 9.58 -9.32
C LEU A 93 3.90 10.23 -10.35
N GLU A 94 4.27 11.39 -10.90
CA GLU A 94 3.46 12.11 -11.88
C GLU A 94 3.30 11.32 -13.19
N GLN A 95 4.39 10.69 -13.65
CA GLN A 95 4.36 9.83 -14.84
C GLN A 95 3.50 8.59 -14.61
N ASP A 96 3.63 7.94 -13.48
CA ASP A 96 2.92 6.71 -13.14
C ASP A 96 1.42 6.98 -12.95
N ASN A 97 1.07 8.05 -12.24
CA ASN A 97 -0.30 8.54 -12.12
C ASN A 97 -0.95 8.76 -13.51
N LYS A 98 -0.21 9.41 -14.42
CA LYS A 98 -0.71 9.68 -15.78
C LYS A 98 -0.87 8.40 -16.61
N ALA A 99 0.08 7.47 -16.49
CA ALA A 99 0.08 6.23 -17.27
C ALA A 99 -1.05 5.27 -16.86
N HIS A 100 -1.42 5.25 -15.58
CA HIS A 100 -2.36 4.30 -15.01
C HIS A 100 -3.65 4.94 -14.45
N ASP A 101 -3.83 6.26 -14.64
CA ASP A 101 -4.95 7.05 -14.08
C ASP A 101 -5.06 6.96 -12.55
N TYR A 102 -3.93 6.78 -11.85
CA TYR A 102 -3.90 6.82 -10.40
C TYR A 102 -4.13 8.24 -9.86
N LYS A 103 -4.61 8.34 -8.62
CA LYS A 103 -4.88 9.64 -7.94
C LYS A 103 -3.99 9.84 -6.71
N LEU A 104 -2.81 9.24 -6.73
CA LEU A 104 -1.86 9.33 -5.63
C LEU A 104 -1.26 10.73 -5.52
N VAL A 105 -1.05 11.18 -4.29
CA VAL A 105 -0.50 12.51 -3.99
C VAL A 105 0.74 12.41 -3.10
N ALA A 106 1.71 13.28 -3.33
CA ALA A 106 2.87 13.39 -2.45
C ALA A 106 2.48 14.16 -1.18
N VAL A 107 2.48 13.48 -0.03
CA VAL A 107 2.14 14.06 1.28
C VAL A 107 3.32 14.68 2.01
N GLY A 108 4.56 14.35 1.62
CA GLY A 108 5.78 14.90 2.21
C GLY A 108 7.03 14.47 1.47
N ASN A 109 8.14 15.09 1.80
CA ASN A 109 9.47 14.68 1.34
C ASN A 109 10.14 13.91 2.48
N THR A 110 10.94 12.89 2.15
CA THR A 110 11.66 12.07 3.12
C THR A 110 13.17 12.33 3.00
N PHE A 111 13.85 11.58 2.18
CA PHE A 111 15.30 11.67 1.98
C PHE A 111 15.67 11.54 0.50
N VAL A 112 16.88 11.90 0.15
CA VAL A 112 17.44 11.69 -1.19
C VAL A 112 18.80 10.98 -1.09
N PHE A 113 18.99 10.01 -1.96
CA PHE A 113 20.33 9.47 -2.20
C PHE A 113 21.06 10.31 -3.23
N PRO A 114 22.35 10.60 -3.03
CA PRO A 114 23.15 11.26 -4.06
C PRO A 114 23.25 10.35 -5.29
N MET A 115 23.00 10.93 -6.46
CA MET A 115 23.23 10.25 -7.72
C MET A 115 24.73 10.25 -8.04
N ALA A 116 25.29 9.09 -8.35
CA ALA A 116 26.69 8.95 -8.71
C ALA A 116 26.84 8.04 -9.93
N GLY A 117 27.73 8.41 -10.83
CA GLY A 117 28.16 7.58 -11.95
C GLY A 117 29.39 6.75 -11.58
N TYR A 118 29.38 5.49 -11.96
CA TYR A 118 30.49 4.58 -11.72
C TYR A 118 31.02 4.04 -13.05
N SER A 119 32.34 4.01 -13.23
CA SER A 119 32.94 3.42 -14.41
C SER A 119 34.20 2.60 -14.06
N LYS A 120 34.35 1.46 -14.72
CA LYS A 120 35.57 0.67 -14.70
C LYS A 120 36.55 1.07 -15.81
N LYS A 121 36.10 1.89 -16.79
CA LYS A 121 36.87 2.22 -18.01
C LYS A 121 37.46 3.62 -17.97
N ILE A 122 36.75 4.60 -17.41
CA ILE A 122 37.15 6.01 -17.36
C ILE A 122 37.27 6.47 -15.91
N LYS A 123 38.14 7.46 -15.68
CA LYS A 123 38.45 7.99 -14.33
C LYS A 123 37.85 9.36 -14.08
N THR A 124 37.55 10.12 -15.13
CA THR A 124 37.04 11.49 -15.03
C THR A 124 35.85 11.69 -15.97
N VAL A 125 34.99 12.65 -15.65
CA VAL A 125 33.89 13.05 -16.52
C VAL A 125 34.38 13.59 -17.87
N ALA A 126 35.56 14.22 -17.92
CA ALA A 126 36.13 14.72 -19.15
C ALA A 126 36.47 13.64 -20.19
N GLU A 127 36.58 12.39 -19.75
CA GLU A 127 36.83 11.24 -20.64
C GLU A 127 35.56 10.65 -21.23
N LEU A 128 34.37 11.12 -20.79
CA LEU A 128 33.10 10.72 -21.39
C LEU A 128 33.00 11.25 -22.81
N LYS A 129 32.69 10.37 -23.75
CA LYS A 129 32.39 10.72 -25.13
C LYS A 129 30.91 10.80 -25.33
N ASP A 130 30.46 11.62 -26.28
CA ASP A 130 29.05 11.70 -26.67
C ASP A 130 28.53 10.30 -27.08
N GLY A 131 27.41 9.93 -26.52
CA GLY A 131 26.81 8.61 -26.76
C GLY A 131 27.40 7.45 -25.93
N ALA A 132 28.17 7.73 -24.88
CA ALA A 132 28.72 6.71 -23.97
C ALA A 132 27.64 6.15 -23.00
#